data_a2e9bffdfe444f0ef80cd8d0365d96d7
#
_entry.id   a2e9bffdfe444f0ef80cd8d0365d96d7
#
_cell.length_a   1.000
_cell.length_b   1.000
_cell.length_c   1.000
_cell.angle_alpha   90.00
_cell.angle_beta   90.00
_cell.angle_gamma   90.00
#
_symmetry.space_group_name_H-M   'P 1'
#
loop_
_entity.id
_entity.type
_entity.pdbx_description
1 polymer ?
#
loop_
_entity_poly.entity_id
_entity_poly.type
_entity_poly.pdbx_seq_one_letter_code
_entity_poly.pdbx_strand_id
1 'polypeptide(L)'
;MSDILIVDDEKDIRELISEILIDEGFSTRLASNSAECLKEVSNAPPSLLILDIWLKDSNMDGIDILKKVKIDYPQVPVVIISGHGNIEIAVSAIKQGAYDFIEKPFNIEQLLVVVRRAMETSSLRLENKKLKQKDIVKYELIGESIIFRNFVSNLDKVSKANSRVIISGSSGSGKEIAARYIHDNSKQAAGNFIVINCSVSNQDELGRLLFGVENGKGLEEVGALERASGGTLYLDEVAEMPLDLQGKLLKFLVEKTVMRHGSKKQLD
;
A
#
# COMPACT_ATOMS: atom_id res chain seq x y z
N MET A 1 12.97 9.87 14.82
CA MET A 1 14.30 9.55 14.32
C MET A 1 14.25 8.19 13.67
N SER A 2 14.94 8.01 12.56
CA SER A 2 14.95 6.73 11.83
C SER A 2 15.91 5.78 12.52
N ASP A 3 15.38 4.72 13.10
CA ASP A 3 16.08 3.75 13.94
C ASP A 3 16.46 2.52 13.12
N ILE A 4 17.74 2.17 13.09
CA ILE A 4 18.30 1.04 12.32
C ILE A 4 18.87 0.02 13.30
N LEU A 5 18.41 -1.23 13.21
CA LEU A 5 18.98 -2.34 13.97
C LEU A 5 20.04 -3.05 13.13
N ILE A 6 21.26 -3.16 13.65
CA ILE A 6 22.38 -3.82 13.01
C ILE A 6 22.67 -5.11 13.77
N VAL A 7 22.68 -6.23 13.03
CA VAL A 7 22.89 -7.58 13.57
C VAL A 7 24.05 -8.25 12.84
N ASP A 8 25.13 -8.46 13.56
CA ASP A 8 26.35 -9.10 13.07
C ASP A 8 27.09 -9.70 14.27
N ASP A 9 27.72 -10.86 14.17
CA ASP A 9 28.49 -11.44 15.28
C ASP A 9 29.84 -10.75 15.48
N GLU A 10 30.38 -10.13 14.43
CA GLU A 10 31.63 -9.39 14.47
C GLU A 10 31.45 -7.98 15.03
N LYS A 11 31.98 -7.75 16.25
CA LYS A 11 31.85 -6.46 16.95
C LYS A 11 32.33 -5.27 16.12
N ASP A 12 33.51 -5.42 15.51
CA ASP A 12 34.16 -4.35 14.74
C ASP A 12 33.31 -3.93 13.53
N ILE A 13 32.66 -4.90 12.87
CA ILE A 13 31.76 -4.63 11.73
C ILE A 13 30.49 -3.90 12.20
N ARG A 14 29.89 -4.36 13.31
CA ARG A 14 28.70 -3.70 13.89
C ARG A 14 28.99 -2.24 14.25
N GLU A 15 30.13 -2.00 14.92
CA GLU A 15 30.55 -0.65 15.34
C GLU A 15 30.85 0.23 14.13
N LEU A 16 31.57 -0.28 13.13
CA LEU A 16 31.88 0.45 11.90
C LEU A 16 30.59 0.86 11.15
N ILE A 17 29.66 -0.06 10.94
CA ILE A 17 28.38 0.24 10.28
C ILE A 17 27.59 1.28 11.10
N SER A 18 27.59 1.12 12.42
CA SER A 18 26.90 2.05 13.32
C SER A 18 27.47 3.46 13.25
N GLU A 19 28.79 3.62 13.29
CA GLU A 19 29.45 4.92 13.18
C GLU A 19 29.11 5.61 11.85
N ILE A 20 29.23 4.89 10.73
CA ILE A 20 28.87 5.41 9.40
C ILE A 20 27.42 5.90 9.36
N LEU A 21 26.50 5.17 9.96
CA LEU A 21 25.08 5.51 9.93
C LEU A 21 24.75 6.65 10.90
N ILE A 22 25.43 6.75 12.04
CA ILE A 22 25.29 7.87 12.98
C ILE A 22 25.80 9.18 12.34
N ASP A 23 26.92 9.15 11.63
CA ASP A 23 27.46 10.29 10.90
C ASP A 23 26.49 10.82 9.83
N GLU A 24 25.67 9.92 9.26
CA GLU A 24 24.61 10.25 8.30
C GLU A 24 23.27 10.64 8.98
N GLY A 25 23.25 10.75 10.32
CA GLY A 25 22.10 11.23 11.09
C GLY A 25 21.05 10.17 11.44
N PHE A 26 21.35 8.88 11.29
CA PHE A 26 20.50 7.79 11.74
C PHE A 26 20.76 7.46 13.22
N SER A 27 19.76 6.92 13.91
CA SER A 27 19.97 6.26 15.20
C SER A 27 20.14 4.76 14.97
N THR A 28 21.04 4.14 15.74
CA THR A 28 21.36 2.73 15.58
C THR A 28 21.18 1.97 16.87
N ARG A 29 20.76 0.70 16.73
CA ARG A 29 20.80 -0.32 17.79
C ARG A 29 21.62 -1.50 17.30
N LEU A 30 22.28 -2.18 18.21
CA LEU A 30 23.20 -3.28 17.91
C LEU A 30 22.70 -4.57 18.53
N ALA A 31 22.84 -5.68 17.82
CA ALA A 31 22.62 -7.03 18.32
C ALA A 31 23.71 -7.95 17.81
N SER A 32 24.17 -8.89 18.64
CA SER A 32 25.26 -9.79 18.31
C SER A 32 24.80 -11.18 17.87
N ASN A 33 23.53 -11.51 18.08
CA ASN A 33 22.97 -12.84 17.85
C ASN A 33 21.46 -12.79 17.60
N SER A 34 20.87 -13.93 17.25
CA SER A 34 19.43 -14.04 16.95
C SER A 34 18.53 -13.71 18.14
N ALA A 35 18.91 -14.05 19.35
CA ALA A 35 18.10 -13.82 20.54
C ALA A 35 17.99 -12.32 20.86
N GLU A 36 19.13 -11.60 20.81
CA GLU A 36 19.16 -10.14 20.96
C GLU A 36 18.38 -9.45 19.84
N CYS A 37 18.61 -9.85 18.58
CA CYS A 37 17.89 -9.32 17.43
C CYS A 37 16.37 -9.41 17.61
N LEU A 38 15.84 -10.59 17.88
CA LEU A 38 14.41 -10.81 18.04
C LEU A 38 13.84 -10.08 19.25
N LYS A 39 14.58 -9.96 20.34
CA LYS A 39 14.20 -9.17 21.52
C LYS A 39 14.10 -7.68 21.15
N GLU A 40 15.09 -7.14 20.47
CA GLU A 40 15.10 -5.72 20.04
C GLU A 40 13.95 -5.41 19.07
N VAL A 41 13.70 -6.29 18.08
CA VAL A 41 12.60 -6.16 17.13
C VAL A 41 11.23 -6.22 17.83
N SER A 42 11.07 -7.11 18.83
CA SER A 42 9.81 -7.26 19.57
C SER A 42 9.53 -6.08 20.50
N ASN A 43 10.57 -5.51 21.11
CA ASN A 43 10.44 -4.33 21.97
C ASN A 43 10.04 -3.09 21.18
N ALA A 44 10.75 -2.85 20.07
CA ALA A 44 10.46 -1.75 19.15
C ALA A 44 10.89 -2.14 17.72
N PRO A 45 9.94 -2.35 16.80
CA PRO A 45 10.27 -2.67 15.41
C PRO A 45 11.11 -1.55 14.79
N PRO A 46 12.30 -1.87 14.23
CA PRO A 46 13.18 -0.87 13.63
C PRO A 46 12.62 -0.35 12.30
N SER A 47 13.09 0.82 11.89
CA SER A 47 12.78 1.38 10.56
C SER A 47 13.50 0.62 9.44
N LEU A 48 14.64 0.00 9.75
CA LEU A 48 15.44 -0.88 8.88
C LEU A 48 16.19 -1.88 9.74
N LEU A 49 16.28 -3.13 9.28
CA LEU A 49 17.13 -4.17 9.83
C LEU A 49 18.27 -4.44 8.85
N ILE A 50 19.51 -4.32 9.32
CA ILE A 50 20.73 -4.78 8.64
C ILE A 50 21.15 -6.06 9.32
N LEU A 51 21.31 -7.16 8.56
CA LEU A 51 21.42 -8.49 9.11
C LEU A 51 22.48 -9.31 8.41
N ASP A 52 23.49 -9.77 9.16
CA ASP A 52 24.41 -10.77 8.65
C ASP A 52 23.73 -12.15 8.57
N ILE A 53 24.10 -12.91 7.54
CA ILE A 53 23.62 -14.29 7.38
C ILE A 53 24.27 -15.23 8.37
N TRP A 54 25.57 -15.11 8.55
CA TRP A 54 26.39 -16.06 9.33
C TRP A 54 26.65 -15.53 10.72
N LEU A 55 25.74 -15.85 11.65
CA LEU A 55 25.86 -15.45 13.04
C LEU A 55 26.43 -16.61 13.86
N LYS A 56 27.69 -16.48 14.32
CA LYS A 56 28.32 -17.45 15.23
C LYS A 56 27.59 -17.44 16.58
N ASP A 57 27.57 -18.56 17.24
CA ASP A 57 26.96 -18.75 18.55
C ASP A 57 25.46 -18.34 18.60
N SER A 58 24.77 -18.45 17.45
CA SER A 58 23.37 -18.11 17.31
C SER A 58 22.52 -19.36 17.03
N ASN A 59 21.32 -19.45 17.64
CA ASN A 59 20.41 -20.57 17.42
C ASN A 59 19.70 -20.52 16.05
N MET A 60 19.78 -19.40 15.36
CA MET A 60 19.17 -19.17 14.03
C MET A 60 20.18 -18.43 13.18
N ASP A 61 20.22 -18.76 11.89
CA ASP A 61 20.97 -17.98 10.90
C ASP A 61 20.20 -16.72 10.48
N GLY A 62 20.86 -15.84 9.72
CA GLY A 62 20.23 -14.59 9.27
C GLY A 62 19.04 -14.81 8.34
N ILE A 63 19.00 -15.92 7.59
CA ILE A 63 17.87 -16.24 6.71
C ILE A 63 16.65 -16.66 7.52
N ASP A 64 16.83 -17.39 8.61
CA ASP A 64 15.72 -17.77 9.50
C ASP A 64 15.19 -16.59 10.28
N ILE A 65 16.07 -15.66 10.71
CA ILE A 65 15.67 -14.38 11.30
C ILE A 65 14.86 -13.55 10.31
N LEU A 66 15.32 -13.44 9.05
CA LEU A 66 14.62 -12.76 7.96
C LEU A 66 13.18 -13.27 7.81
N LYS A 67 13.01 -14.61 7.69
CA LYS A 67 11.68 -15.23 7.57
C LYS A 67 10.78 -14.84 8.73
N LYS A 68 11.28 -14.97 9.96
CA LYS A 68 10.51 -14.66 11.16
C LYS A 68 10.12 -13.19 11.23
N VAL A 69 11.06 -12.28 10.97
CA VAL A 69 10.79 -10.84 10.94
C VAL A 69 9.79 -10.50 9.85
N LYS A 70 9.84 -11.15 8.67
CA LYS A 70 8.88 -10.90 7.59
C LYS A 70 7.48 -11.44 7.87
N ILE A 71 7.33 -12.47 8.68
CA ILE A 71 6.03 -12.97 9.14
C ILE A 71 5.43 -12.00 10.17
N ASP A 72 6.20 -11.63 11.19
CA ASP A 72 5.70 -10.85 12.33
C ASP A 72 5.64 -9.34 12.01
N TYR A 73 6.59 -8.83 11.22
CA TYR A 73 6.76 -7.40 10.87
C TYR A 73 7.02 -7.21 9.36
N PRO A 74 6.07 -7.53 8.48
CA PRO A 74 6.27 -7.53 7.02
C PRO A 74 6.65 -6.16 6.44
N GLN A 75 6.35 -5.07 7.16
CA GLN A 75 6.68 -3.70 6.75
C GLN A 75 8.14 -3.32 6.98
N VAL A 76 8.87 -4.00 7.91
CA VAL A 76 10.27 -3.68 8.21
C VAL A 76 11.14 -4.11 7.02
N PRO A 77 11.83 -3.21 6.34
CA PRO A 77 12.81 -3.60 5.33
C PRO A 77 13.99 -4.31 6.00
N VAL A 78 14.49 -5.36 5.36
CA VAL A 78 15.65 -6.11 5.82
C VAL A 78 16.69 -6.09 4.71
N VAL A 79 17.87 -5.56 5.00
CA VAL A 79 19.05 -5.62 4.13
C VAL A 79 19.97 -6.69 4.68
N ILE A 80 20.31 -7.64 3.84
CA ILE A 80 21.23 -8.72 4.19
C ILE A 80 22.67 -8.30 3.85
N ILE A 81 23.59 -8.57 4.77
CA ILE A 81 25.03 -8.41 4.52
C ILE A 81 25.69 -9.80 4.68
N SER A 82 26.62 -10.18 3.82
CA SER A 82 27.32 -11.48 3.95
C SER A 82 28.72 -11.45 3.39
N GLY A 83 29.64 -12.11 4.09
CA GLY A 83 31.03 -12.30 3.64
C GLY A 83 31.24 -13.46 2.65
N HIS A 84 30.22 -14.29 2.43
CA HIS A 84 30.24 -15.39 1.47
C HIS A 84 29.16 -15.13 0.43
N GLY A 85 29.43 -14.23 -0.51
CA GLY A 85 28.54 -13.85 -1.60
C GLY A 85 28.40 -14.95 -2.65
N ASN A 86 27.58 -15.96 -2.37
CA ASN A 86 27.08 -16.82 -3.44
C ASN A 86 25.79 -16.20 -3.99
N ILE A 87 25.74 -16.01 -5.32
CA ILE A 87 24.56 -15.50 -6.04
C ILE A 87 23.29 -16.25 -5.63
N GLU A 88 23.39 -17.55 -5.37
CA GLU A 88 22.26 -18.37 -4.93
C GLU A 88 21.70 -17.93 -3.57
N ILE A 89 22.55 -17.56 -2.63
CA ILE A 89 22.17 -17.07 -1.30
C ILE A 89 21.50 -15.68 -1.43
N ALA A 90 22.06 -14.79 -2.24
CA ALA A 90 21.48 -13.47 -2.49
C ALA A 90 20.07 -13.60 -3.12
N VAL A 91 19.93 -14.43 -4.15
CA VAL A 91 18.63 -14.70 -4.81
C VAL A 91 17.64 -15.33 -3.83
N SER A 92 18.10 -16.24 -2.96
CA SER A 92 17.26 -16.86 -1.93
C SER A 92 16.77 -15.84 -0.92
N ALA A 93 17.65 -14.96 -0.42
CA ALA A 93 17.29 -13.90 0.51
C ALA A 93 16.23 -12.95 -0.07
N ILE A 94 16.42 -12.49 -1.31
CA ILE A 94 15.46 -11.63 -2.02
C ILE A 94 14.10 -12.34 -2.19
N LYS A 95 14.09 -13.62 -2.60
CA LYS A 95 12.85 -14.42 -2.72
C LYS A 95 12.11 -14.56 -1.37
N GLN A 96 12.84 -14.54 -0.26
CA GLN A 96 12.26 -14.62 1.09
C GLN A 96 11.88 -13.25 1.66
N GLY A 97 11.98 -12.18 0.86
CA GLY A 97 11.49 -10.86 1.20
C GLY A 97 12.56 -9.91 1.75
N ALA A 98 13.85 -10.21 1.61
CA ALA A 98 14.89 -9.21 1.83
C ALA A 98 14.67 -8.04 0.87
N TYR A 99 14.96 -6.82 1.34
CA TYR A 99 14.89 -5.62 0.52
C TYR A 99 16.07 -5.57 -0.46
N ASP A 100 17.27 -5.88 0.03
CA ASP A 100 18.49 -5.92 -0.78
C ASP A 100 19.53 -6.81 -0.11
N PHE A 101 20.64 -7.06 -0.84
CA PHE A 101 21.76 -7.87 -0.40
C PHE A 101 23.08 -7.12 -0.67
N ILE A 102 23.99 -7.10 0.31
CA ILE A 102 25.32 -6.47 0.22
C ILE A 102 26.38 -7.52 0.54
N GLU A 103 27.35 -7.66 -0.35
CA GLU A 103 28.49 -8.57 -0.15
C GLU A 103 29.63 -7.87 0.60
N LYS A 104 30.22 -8.54 1.59
CA LYS A 104 31.46 -8.10 2.27
C LYS A 104 32.68 -8.53 1.44
N PRO A 105 33.70 -7.68 1.23
CA PRO A 105 33.79 -6.30 1.71
C PRO A 105 32.97 -5.33 0.86
N PHE A 106 32.23 -4.44 1.49
CA PHE A 106 31.42 -3.40 0.85
C PHE A 106 32.08 -2.02 1.00
N ASN A 107 31.78 -1.13 0.09
CA ASN A 107 32.14 0.28 0.25
C ASN A 107 31.03 1.07 0.95
N ILE A 108 31.40 2.17 1.60
CA ILE A 108 30.50 3.02 2.36
C ILE A 108 29.38 3.57 1.47
N GLU A 109 29.71 4.01 0.25
CA GLU A 109 28.70 4.57 -0.68
C GLU A 109 27.62 3.54 -1.04
N GLN A 110 28.01 2.29 -1.29
CA GLN A 110 27.06 1.22 -1.57
C GLN A 110 26.12 0.98 -0.39
N LEU A 111 26.64 0.90 0.83
CA LEU A 111 25.84 0.75 2.04
C LEU A 111 24.83 1.89 2.18
N LEU A 112 25.29 3.14 2.05
CA LEU A 112 24.45 4.31 2.22
C LEU A 112 23.36 4.41 1.15
N VAL A 113 23.66 4.07 -0.11
CA VAL A 113 22.65 4.06 -1.19
C VAL A 113 21.54 3.06 -0.89
N VAL A 114 21.90 1.84 -0.46
CA VAL A 114 20.91 0.81 -0.14
C VAL A 114 20.08 1.20 1.09
N VAL A 115 20.72 1.71 2.15
CA VAL A 115 20.06 2.16 3.37
C VAL A 115 19.07 3.29 3.07
N ARG A 116 19.47 4.33 2.34
CA ARG A 116 18.60 5.47 1.99
C ARG A 116 17.38 5.01 1.19
N ARG A 117 17.56 4.14 0.18
CA ARG A 117 16.44 3.59 -0.62
C ARG A 117 15.48 2.73 0.22
N ALA A 118 16.02 1.89 1.11
CA ALA A 118 15.22 1.06 2.00
C ALA A 118 14.38 1.92 2.95
N MET A 119 14.96 2.98 3.50
CA MET A 119 14.30 3.92 4.40
C MET A 119 13.21 4.73 3.70
N GLU A 120 13.47 5.23 2.49
CA GLU A 120 12.49 5.94 1.67
C GLU A 120 11.29 5.04 1.36
N THR A 121 11.54 3.81 0.91
CA THR A 121 10.49 2.83 0.63
C THR A 121 9.64 2.54 1.87
N SER A 122 10.27 2.40 3.04
CA SER A 122 9.58 2.17 4.32
C SER A 122 8.72 3.37 4.72
N SER A 123 9.26 4.59 4.59
CA SER A 123 8.56 5.84 4.88
C SER A 123 7.32 6.00 4.00
N LEU A 124 7.45 5.81 2.68
CA LEU A 124 6.33 5.89 1.73
C LEU A 124 5.25 4.85 2.01
N ARG A 125 5.64 3.62 2.37
CA ARG A 125 4.68 2.57 2.76
C ARG A 125 3.93 2.91 4.04
N LEU A 126 4.63 3.47 5.03
CA LEU A 126 4.03 3.90 6.30
C LEU A 126 3.08 5.08 6.10
N GLU A 127 3.48 6.06 5.26
CA GLU A 127 2.64 7.20 4.91
C GLU A 127 1.40 6.76 4.14
N ASN A 128 1.53 5.88 3.16
CA ASN A 128 0.40 5.30 2.43
C ASN A 128 -0.55 4.54 3.37
N LYS A 129 0.00 3.78 4.33
CA LYS A 129 -0.81 3.12 5.36
C LYS A 129 -1.52 4.11 6.27
N LYS A 130 -0.85 5.20 6.68
CA LYS A 130 -1.47 6.26 7.49
C LYS A 130 -2.54 7.03 6.71
N LEU A 131 -2.32 7.32 5.43
CA LEU A 131 -3.31 7.94 4.56
C LEU A 131 -4.53 7.03 4.38
N LYS A 132 -4.29 5.76 4.07
CA LYS A 132 -5.37 4.75 4.03
C LYS A 132 -6.11 4.60 5.36
N GLN A 133 -5.43 4.72 6.49
CA GLN A 133 -6.07 4.67 7.81
C GLN A 133 -6.80 5.97 8.19
N LYS A 134 -6.38 7.14 7.69
CA LYS A 134 -7.13 8.40 7.86
C LYS A 134 -8.41 8.42 7.04
N ASP A 135 -8.43 7.76 5.88
CA ASP A 135 -9.65 7.56 5.09
C ASP A 135 -10.59 6.48 5.70
N ILE A 136 -10.10 5.67 6.64
CA ILE A 136 -10.91 4.80 7.47
C ILE A 136 -11.44 5.64 8.67
N VAL A 137 -12.25 6.64 8.41
CA VAL A 137 -13.36 6.91 9.32
C VAL A 137 -14.18 5.62 9.27
N LYS A 138 -14.18 4.83 10.36
CA LYS A 138 -15.06 3.65 10.45
C LYS A 138 -16.50 4.15 10.33
N TYR A 139 -17.02 4.07 9.14
CA TYR A 139 -18.43 4.33 8.87
C TYR A 139 -19.21 3.11 9.40
N GLU A 140 -19.46 3.08 10.71
CA GLU A 140 -20.25 2.02 11.30
C GLU A 140 -21.74 2.29 11.04
N LEU A 141 -22.40 1.30 10.48
CA LEU A 141 -23.87 1.27 10.40
C LEU A 141 -24.40 0.95 11.79
N ILE A 142 -24.90 1.97 12.52
CA ILE A 142 -25.39 1.83 13.89
C ILE A 142 -26.90 1.88 13.90
N GLY A 143 -27.56 0.85 14.43
CA GLY A 143 -29.00 0.81 14.58
C GLY A 143 -29.50 -0.56 15.03
N GLU A 144 -30.59 -0.57 15.81
CA GLU A 144 -31.16 -1.79 16.39
C GLU A 144 -32.57 -2.13 15.90
N SER A 145 -33.21 -1.21 15.13
CA SER A 145 -34.57 -1.43 14.64
C SER A 145 -34.64 -2.63 13.68
N ILE A 146 -35.78 -3.27 13.60
CA ILE A 146 -36.02 -4.38 12.67
C ILE A 146 -35.82 -3.94 11.23
N ILE A 147 -36.25 -2.74 10.89
CA ILE A 147 -36.09 -2.15 9.54
C ILE A 147 -34.61 -1.98 9.22
N PHE A 148 -33.83 -1.49 10.17
CA PHE A 148 -32.39 -1.30 10.00
C PHE A 148 -31.64 -2.65 9.84
N ARG A 149 -31.96 -3.64 10.66
CA ARG A 149 -31.38 -5.00 10.54
C ARG A 149 -31.70 -5.63 9.20
N ASN A 150 -32.93 -5.48 8.70
CA ASN A 150 -33.31 -5.94 7.37
C ASN A 150 -32.53 -5.22 6.25
N PHE A 151 -32.32 -3.90 6.41
CA PHE A 151 -31.51 -3.10 5.50
C PHE A 151 -30.06 -3.60 5.45
N VAL A 152 -29.40 -3.81 6.59
CA VAL A 152 -28.04 -4.34 6.67
C VAL A 152 -27.97 -5.74 6.05
N SER A 153 -28.94 -6.62 6.33
CA SER A 153 -29.02 -7.94 5.72
C SER A 153 -29.12 -7.89 4.18
N ASN A 154 -29.79 -6.88 3.65
CA ASN A 154 -29.86 -6.68 2.19
C ASN A 154 -28.52 -6.16 1.64
N LEU A 155 -27.82 -5.28 2.34
CA LEU A 155 -26.47 -4.85 1.97
C LEU A 155 -25.48 -6.04 1.92
N ASP A 156 -25.58 -6.96 2.89
CA ASP A 156 -24.76 -8.21 2.91
C ASP A 156 -25.02 -9.11 1.69
N LYS A 157 -26.24 -9.20 1.25
CA LYS A 157 -26.58 -9.97 0.02
C LYS A 157 -26.04 -9.30 -1.22
N VAL A 158 -26.19 -7.98 -1.31
CA VAL A 158 -25.73 -7.18 -2.45
C VAL A 158 -24.21 -7.15 -2.54
N SER A 159 -23.50 -7.06 -1.41
CA SER A 159 -22.03 -7.04 -1.37
C SER A 159 -21.39 -8.33 -1.96
N LYS A 160 -22.08 -9.46 -1.84
CA LYS A 160 -21.65 -10.75 -2.41
C LYS A 160 -21.98 -10.90 -3.90
N ALA A 161 -22.92 -10.09 -4.38
CA ALA A 161 -23.32 -10.10 -5.78
C ALA A 161 -22.37 -9.19 -6.58
N ASN A 162 -21.80 -9.71 -7.67
CA ASN A 162 -20.97 -8.90 -8.58
C ASN A 162 -21.86 -8.10 -9.54
N SER A 163 -22.67 -7.17 -9.00
CA SER A 163 -23.65 -6.39 -9.74
C SER A 163 -23.50 -4.89 -9.47
N ARG A 164 -24.03 -4.09 -10.40
CA ARG A 164 -24.17 -2.65 -10.19
C ARG A 164 -25.30 -2.39 -9.21
N VAL A 165 -25.13 -1.42 -8.33
CA VAL A 165 -26.05 -1.12 -7.24
C VAL A 165 -26.49 0.34 -7.33
N ILE A 166 -27.80 0.59 -7.19
CA ILE A 166 -28.35 1.93 -7.01
C ILE A 166 -28.84 2.03 -5.57
N ILE A 167 -28.36 3.06 -4.87
CA ILE A 167 -28.78 3.40 -3.51
C ILE A 167 -29.62 4.68 -3.59
N SER A 168 -30.88 4.60 -3.21
CA SER A 168 -31.79 5.76 -3.19
C SER A 168 -32.17 6.12 -1.76
N GLY A 169 -32.31 7.41 -1.49
CA GLY A 169 -32.68 7.92 -0.19
C GLY A 169 -32.55 9.46 -0.13
N SER A 170 -33.13 10.08 0.88
CA SER A 170 -33.04 11.53 1.11
C SER A 170 -31.57 11.97 1.32
N SER A 171 -31.31 13.26 1.15
CA SER A 171 -30.00 13.83 1.49
C SER A 171 -29.69 13.58 2.98
N GLY A 172 -28.44 13.24 3.30
CA GLY A 172 -28.03 12.93 4.67
C GLY A 172 -28.47 11.57 5.22
N SER A 173 -29.17 10.71 4.43
CA SER A 173 -29.61 9.38 4.90
C SER A 173 -28.51 8.31 5.03
N GLY A 174 -27.25 8.64 4.74
CA GLY A 174 -26.12 7.69 4.85
C GLY A 174 -25.88 6.84 3.60
N LYS A 175 -26.27 7.31 2.41
CA LYS A 175 -26.04 6.60 1.13
C LYS A 175 -24.58 6.21 0.92
N GLU A 176 -23.64 7.12 1.21
CA GLU A 176 -22.20 6.84 1.12
C GLU A 176 -21.74 5.77 2.12
N ILE A 177 -22.26 5.81 3.35
CA ILE A 177 -21.95 4.80 4.38
C ILE A 177 -22.40 3.42 3.92
N ALA A 178 -23.58 3.31 3.33
CA ALA A 178 -24.10 2.06 2.76
C ALA A 178 -23.23 1.58 1.58
N ALA A 179 -22.77 2.49 0.71
CA ALA A 179 -21.89 2.16 -0.41
C ALA A 179 -20.53 1.65 0.08
N ARG A 180 -19.94 2.27 1.10
CA ARG A 180 -18.69 1.82 1.73
C ARG A 180 -18.86 0.46 2.40
N TYR A 181 -19.97 0.24 3.10
CA TYR A 181 -20.30 -1.05 3.69
C TYR A 181 -20.34 -2.17 2.63
N ILE A 182 -20.98 -1.91 1.48
CA ILE A 182 -21.01 -2.85 0.35
C ILE A 182 -19.59 -3.13 -0.15
N HIS A 183 -18.76 -2.10 -0.33
CA HIS A 183 -17.38 -2.24 -0.77
C HIS A 183 -16.56 -3.11 0.20
N ASP A 184 -16.57 -2.78 1.49
CA ASP A 184 -15.77 -3.44 2.53
C ASP A 184 -16.13 -4.93 2.69
N ASN A 185 -17.39 -5.31 2.40
CA ASN A 185 -17.88 -6.69 2.48
C ASN A 185 -17.92 -7.40 1.11
N SER A 186 -17.37 -6.77 0.05
CA SER A 186 -17.35 -7.31 -1.31
C SER A 186 -16.03 -8.02 -1.64
N LYS A 187 -15.97 -8.65 -2.80
CA LYS A 187 -14.72 -9.21 -3.36
C LYS A 187 -13.71 -8.12 -3.76
N GLN A 188 -14.15 -6.88 -3.91
CA GLN A 188 -13.37 -5.72 -4.30
C GLN A 188 -12.84 -4.91 -3.09
N ALA A 189 -13.05 -5.38 -1.86
CA ALA A 189 -12.64 -4.70 -0.62
C ALA A 189 -11.14 -4.36 -0.53
N ALA A 190 -10.28 -5.13 -1.22
CA ALA A 190 -8.85 -4.86 -1.30
C ALA A 190 -8.49 -3.74 -2.29
N GLY A 191 -9.41 -3.37 -3.19
CA GLY A 191 -9.23 -2.32 -4.19
C GLY A 191 -9.54 -0.92 -3.65
N ASN A 192 -9.48 0.08 -4.54
CA ASN A 192 -9.78 1.45 -4.16
C ASN A 192 -11.30 1.69 -4.09
N PHE A 193 -11.74 2.49 -3.12
CA PHE A 193 -13.09 3.06 -3.09
C PHE A 193 -13.00 4.52 -3.55
N ILE A 194 -13.44 4.81 -4.77
CA ILE A 194 -13.37 6.14 -5.38
C ILE A 194 -14.75 6.78 -5.34
N VAL A 195 -14.83 7.99 -4.79
CA VAL A 195 -16.06 8.78 -4.71
C VAL A 195 -15.97 9.91 -5.73
N ILE A 196 -17.01 10.06 -6.55
CA ILE A 196 -17.20 11.21 -7.45
C ILE A 196 -18.58 11.79 -7.21
N ASN A 197 -18.62 13.06 -6.85
CA ASN A 197 -19.88 13.81 -6.76
C ASN A 197 -20.24 14.34 -8.16
N CYS A 198 -21.40 13.94 -8.68
CA CYS A 198 -21.86 14.33 -10.01
C CYS A 198 -22.52 15.71 -10.06
N SER A 199 -22.74 16.37 -8.90
CA SER A 199 -23.31 17.73 -8.82
C SER A 199 -22.29 18.85 -9.06
N VAL A 200 -21.07 18.51 -9.51
CA VAL A 200 -20.03 19.49 -9.85
C VAL A 200 -20.55 20.41 -10.97
N SER A 201 -20.45 21.72 -10.76
CA SER A 201 -21.03 22.74 -11.64
C SER A 201 -20.41 22.82 -13.04
N ASN A 202 -19.18 22.30 -13.21
CA ASN A 202 -18.45 22.31 -14.47
C ASN A 202 -18.46 20.91 -15.13
N GLN A 203 -19.18 20.80 -16.25
CA GLN A 203 -19.32 19.57 -17.03
C GLN A 203 -17.98 19.04 -17.55
N ASP A 204 -17.08 19.93 -18.01
CA ASP A 204 -15.77 19.54 -18.53
C ASP A 204 -14.90 19.00 -17.41
N GLU A 205 -14.98 19.59 -16.21
CA GLU A 205 -14.26 19.14 -15.02
C GLU A 205 -14.73 17.75 -14.59
N LEU A 206 -16.03 17.50 -14.52
CA LEU A 206 -16.59 16.19 -14.21
C LEU A 206 -16.16 15.14 -15.26
N GLY A 207 -16.14 15.51 -16.53
CA GLY A 207 -15.65 14.65 -17.61
C GLY A 207 -14.18 14.27 -17.44
N ARG A 208 -13.32 15.23 -17.09
CA ARG A 208 -11.89 15.01 -16.81
C ARG A 208 -11.70 14.12 -15.59
N LEU A 209 -12.41 14.37 -14.50
CA LEU A 209 -12.35 13.56 -13.27
C LEU A 209 -12.77 12.11 -13.51
N LEU A 210 -13.83 11.89 -14.29
CA LEU A 210 -14.33 10.53 -14.56
C LEU A 210 -13.45 9.75 -15.55
N PHE A 211 -13.13 10.36 -16.70
CA PHE A 211 -12.51 9.67 -17.83
C PHE A 211 -11.01 9.92 -17.97
N GLY A 212 -10.46 10.91 -17.24
CA GLY A 212 -9.07 11.33 -17.40
C GLY A 212 -8.82 12.19 -18.62
N VAL A 213 -7.58 12.67 -18.76
CA VAL A 213 -7.13 13.54 -19.82
C VAL A 213 -5.87 13.00 -20.46
N GLU A 214 -5.82 13.05 -21.79
CA GLU A 214 -4.61 12.77 -22.58
C GLU A 214 -4.39 13.91 -23.56
N ASN A 215 -3.22 14.51 -23.53
CA ASN A 215 -2.82 15.52 -24.51
C ASN A 215 -1.88 14.88 -25.54
N GLY A 216 -1.59 15.60 -26.63
CA GLY A 216 -0.71 15.12 -27.71
C GLY A 216 0.73 14.77 -27.28
N LYS A 217 1.09 14.97 -26.01
CA LYS A 217 2.38 14.64 -25.40
C LYS A 217 2.31 13.39 -24.48
N GLY A 218 1.13 12.79 -24.30
CA GLY A 218 0.90 11.61 -23.49
C GLY A 218 -0.15 11.81 -22.39
N LEU A 219 -0.15 10.92 -21.38
CA LEU A 219 -1.07 10.96 -20.25
C LEU A 219 -0.85 12.22 -19.42
N GLU A 220 -1.92 12.97 -19.16
CA GLU A 220 -1.91 14.14 -18.29
C GLU A 220 -2.56 13.82 -16.94
N GLU A 221 -3.73 13.13 -16.95
CA GLU A 221 -4.45 12.81 -15.73
C GLU A 221 -5.21 11.48 -15.86
N VAL A 222 -5.07 10.61 -14.83
CA VAL A 222 -5.78 9.33 -14.77
C VAL A 222 -7.20 9.52 -14.24
N GLY A 223 -8.20 9.03 -14.97
CA GLY A 223 -9.60 9.14 -14.60
C GLY A 223 -10.02 8.25 -13.42
N ALA A 224 -11.14 8.60 -12.79
CA ALA A 224 -11.71 7.84 -11.68
C ALA A 224 -12.09 6.42 -12.08
N LEU A 225 -12.55 6.20 -13.31
CA LEU A 225 -12.87 4.87 -13.85
C LEU A 225 -11.65 3.95 -13.86
N GLU A 226 -10.49 4.46 -14.29
CA GLU A 226 -9.24 3.71 -14.27
C GLU A 226 -8.73 3.48 -12.84
N ARG A 227 -8.77 4.53 -11.98
CA ARG A 227 -8.33 4.44 -10.57
C ARG A 227 -9.17 3.46 -9.74
N ALA A 228 -10.44 3.29 -10.12
CA ALA A 228 -11.36 2.35 -9.45
C ALA A 228 -11.25 0.91 -10.00
N SER A 229 -10.35 0.65 -10.94
CA SER A 229 -10.15 -0.70 -11.49
C SER A 229 -9.80 -1.69 -10.39
N GLY A 230 -10.48 -2.84 -10.35
CA GLY A 230 -10.35 -3.82 -9.26
C GLY A 230 -10.94 -3.40 -7.91
N GLY A 231 -11.56 -2.23 -7.84
CA GLY A 231 -12.19 -1.64 -6.66
C GLY A 231 -13.66 -1.27 -6.89
N THR A 232 -14.08 -0.14 -6.33
CA THR A 232 -15.45 0.36 -6.41
C THR A 232 -15.45 1.84 -6.78
N LEU A 233 -16.24 2.22 -7.78
CA LEU A 233 -16.56 3.61 -8.08
C LEU A 233 -17.97 3.93 -7.51
N TYR A 234 -18.03 4.90 -6.62
CA TYR A 234 -19.26 5.44 -6.09
C TYR A 234 -19.55 6.81 -6.74
N LEU A 235 -20.67 6.87 -7.45
CA LEU A 235 -21.17 8.10 -8.07
C LEU A 235 -22.27 8.69 -7.18
N ASP A 236 -21.94 9.76 -6.45
CA ASP A 236 -22.90 10.46 -5.64
C ASP A 236 -23.69 11.45 -6.49
N GLU A 237 -24.99 11.64 -6.14
CA GLU A 237 -25.92 12.50 -6.86
C GLU A 237 -25.92 12.23 -8.39
N VAL A 238 -25.96 10.95 -8.78
CA VAL A 238 -25.85 10.51 -10.19
C VAL A 238 -26.93 11.09 -11.09
N ALA A 239 -28.08 11.50 -10.54
CA ALA A 239 -29.16 12.15 -11.28
C ALA A 239 -28.77 13.54 -11.81
N GLU A 240 -27.79 14.21 -11.20
CA GLU A 240 -27.28 15.52 -11.61
C GLU A 240 -26.24 15.44 -12.72
N MET A 241 -25.86 14.22 -13.15
CA MET A 241 -24.85 14.03 -14.21
C MET A 241 -25.35 14.60 -15.53
N PRO A 242 -24.54 15.43 -16.24
CA PRO A 242 -24.87 15.94 -17.57
C PRO A 242 -25.11 14.82 -18.59
N LEU A 243 -26.11 15.02 -19.48
CA LEU A 243 -26.55 14.00 -20.45
C LEU A 243 -25.41 13.45 -21.33
N ASP A 244 -24.48 14.32 -21.76
CA ASP A 244 -23.34 13.88 -22.57
C ASP A 244 -22.43 12.90 -21.83
N LEU A 245 -22.26 13.12 -20.52
CA LEU A 245 -21.45 12.23 -19.68
C LEU A 245 -22.20 10.93 -19.34
N GLN A 246 -23.54 10.99 -19.21
CA GLN A 246 -24.36 9.78 -19.07
C GLN A 246 -24.18 8.85 -20.29
N GLY A 247 -24.19 9.40 -21.51
CA GLY A 247 -23.94 8.62 -22.72
C GLY A 247 -22.58 7.95 -22.76
N LYS A 248 -21.51 8.68 -22.35
CA LYS A 248 -20.14 8.14 -22.24
C LYS A 248 -20.05 7.06 -21.16
N LEU A 249 -20.68 7.28 -19.99
CA LEU A 249 -20.70 6.31 -18.91
C LEU A 249 -21.46 5.04 -19.32
N LEU A 250 -22.59 5.18 -19.99
CA LEU A 250 -23.35 4.04 -20.49
C LEU A 250 -22.52 3.20 -21.46
N LYS A 251 -21.80 3.85 -22.39
CA LYS A 251 -20.88 3.17 -23.31
C LYS A 251 -19.82 2.38 -22.54
N PHE A 252 -19.16 3.00 -21.54
CA PHE A 252 -18.21 2.30 -20.67
C PHE A 252 -18.84 1.10 -19.96
N LEU A 253 -20.05 1.24 -19.44
CA LEU A 253 -20.73 0.15 -18.73
C LEU A 253 -21.07 -1.05 -19.62
N VAL A 254 -21.25 -0.83 -20.93
CA VAL A 254 -21.58 -1.89 -21.91
C VAL A 254 -20.29 -2.48 -22.49
N GLU A 255 -19.38 -1.64 -22.96
CA GLU A 255 -18.19 -2.03 -23.73
C GLU A 255 -16.97 -2.32 -22.82
N LYS A 256 -17.00 -1.85 -21.58
CA LYS A 256 -15.87 -1.90 -20.59
C LYS A 256 -14.61 -1.22 -21.09
N THR A 257 -14.73 -0.29 -22.01
CA THR A 257 -13.61 0.48 -22.55
C THR A 257 -13.77 1.97 -22.22
N VAL A 258 -12.67 2.62 -21.87
CA VAL A 258 -12.61 4.05 -21.55
C VAL A 258 -11.91 4.80 -22.65
N MET A 259 -12.48 5.94 -23.07
CA MET A 259 -11.77 6.93 -23.89
C MET A 259 -11.51 8.17 -23.03
N ARG A 260 -10.24 8.53 -22.86
CA ARG A 260 -9.84 9.76 -22.18
C ARG A 260 -10.21 10.99 -22.99
N HIS A 261 -10.42 12.09 -22.31
CA HIS A 261 -10.65 13.38 -23.00
C HIS A 261 -9.40 13.78 -23.80
N GLY A 262 -9.58 14.11 -25.09
CA GLY A 262 -8.46 14.43 -26.00
C GLY A 262 -7.81 13.21 -26.66
N SER A 263 -8.15 11.98 -26.31
CA SER A 263 -7.61 10.76 -26.89
C SER A 263 -8.57 10.11 -27.90
N LYS A 264 -7.98 9.46 -28.92
CA LYS A 264 -8.69 8.53 -29.81
C LYS A 264 -8.47 7.06 -29.43
N LYS A 265 -7.66 6.82 -28.39
CA LYS A 265 -7.28 5.47 -27.96
C LYS A 265 -8.30 4.94 -26.94
N GLN A 266 -8.82 3.76 -27.17
CA GLN A 266 -9.62 3.00 -26.19
C GLN A 266 -8.67 2.27 -25.23
N LEU A 267 -9.03 2.28 -23.95
CA LEU A 267 -8.37 1.55 -22.88
C LEU A 267 -9.35 0.51 -22.33
N ASP A 268 -8.88 -0.71 -22.17
CA ASP A 268 -9.63 -1.85 -21.61
C ASP A 268 -9.65 -1.84 -20.08
#